data_88e5c289835fc465ae2fbb89ab82c796
#
_entry.id   88e5c289835fc465ae2fbb89ab82c796
#
_cell.length_a   1.000
_cell.length_b   1.000
_cell.length_c   1.000
_cell.angle_alpha   90.00
_cell.angle_beta   90.00
_cell.angle_gamma   90.00
#
_symmetry.space_group_name_H-M   'P 1'
#
loop_
_entity.id
_entity.type
_entity.pdbx_description
1 polymer ?
#
loop_
_entity_poly.entity_id
_entity_poly.type
_entity_poly.pdbx_seq_one_letter_code
_entity_poly.pdbx_strand_id
1 'polypeptide(L)'
;MELNKAGSQISILLDNGERYWLRYEDLAGTGIYKDAEMSEDAFFHWLKVRQYPRALNQAVAMLARRPCSSGEITSRLSRHRYTSEVIELVVYKLEKEKLLNDMDFCNQWIQYRLNRGYGPAVIRRELRSKGIAQEMIDTAFDSVNEEVGLDKAESLARKAWIRRKPDEDLRKSRQKVIGMLVRKGYSWDTARAACKSAENKL
;
A
#
# COMPACT_ATOMS: atom_id res chain seq x y z
N MET A 1 3.92 28.20 24.28
CA MET A 1 4.45 27.03 23.53
C MET A 1 5.46 26.28 24.37
N GLU A 2 5.28 24.98 24.60
CA GLU A 2 6.21 24.16 25.36
C GLU A 2 7.06 23.28 24.44
N LEU A 3 8.35 23.15 24.76
CA LEU A 3 9.31 22.32 24.03
C LEU A 3 9.74 21.13 24.89
N ASN A 4 9.52 19.90 24.40
CA ASN A 4 9.95 18.68 25.05
C ASN A 4 10.85 17.85 24.13
N LYS A 5 12.02 17.47 24.62
CA LYS A 5 13.01 16.68 23.87
C LYS A 5 12.77 15.18 24.08
N ALA A 6 12.65 14.43 22.99
CA ALA A 6 12.55 12.97 22.98
C ALA A 6 13.56 12.39 21.99
N GLY A 7 14.76 12.06 22.44
CA GLY A 7 15.88 11.62 21.59
C GLY A 7 16.32 12.69 20.59
N SER A 8 16.27 12.38 19.28
CA SER A 8 16.58 13.33 18.20
C SER A 8 15.37 14.17 17.75
N GLN A 9 14.21 13.99 18.38
CA GLN A 9 12.97 14.70 18.08
C GLN A 9 12.61 15.65 19.22
N ILE A 10 11.96 16.74 18.85
CA ILE A 10 11.38 17.72 19.76
C ILE A 10 9.89 17.79 19.49
N SER A 11 9.09 17.79 20.54
CA SER A 11 7.66 18.12 20.41
C SER A 11 7.42 19.57 20.81
N ILE A 12 6.62 20.24 20.02
CA ILE A 12 6.08 21.56 20.29
C ILE A 12 4.62 21.34 20.72
N LEU A 13 4.27 21.81 21.90
CA LEU A 13 2.90 21.84 22.39
C LEU A 13 2.40 23.28 22.24
N LEU A 14 1.32 23.46 21.50
CA LEU A 14 0.63 24.74 21.35
C LEU A 14 -0.37 24.95 22.49
N ASP A 15 -0.82 26.18 22.67
CA ASP A 15 -1.75 26.56 23.73
C ASP A 15 -3.15 25.94 23.54
N ASN A 16 -3.52 25.59 22.29
CA ASN A 16 -4.74 24.84 21.96
C ASN A 16 -4.64 23.33 22.31
N GLY A 17 -3.51 22.85 22.87
CA GLY A 17 -3.27 21.45 23.25
C GLY A 17 -2.75 20.56 22.12
N GLU A 18 -2.60 21.07 20.91
CA GLU A 18 -2.04 20.31 19.80
C GLU A 18 -0.53 20.13 19.92
N ARG A 19 -0.04 18.97 19.50
CA ARG A 19 1.36 18.60 19.61
C ARG A 19 1.94 18.25 18.24
N TYR A 20 3.01 18.97 17.89
CA TYR A 20 3.75 18.78 16.64
C TYR A 20 5.14 18.25 16.93
N TRP A 21 5.66 17.42 16.00
CA TRP A 21 6.96 16.79 16.16
C TRP A 21 7.92 17.30 15.09
N LEU A 22 9.13 17.63 15.51
CA LEU A 22 10.22 18.16 14.68
C LEU A 22 11.52 17.47 15.02
N ARG A 23 12.48 17.57 14.13
CA ARG A 23 13.86 17.26 14.47
C ARG A 23 14.50 18.45 15.16
N TYR A 24 15.48 18.18 16.03
CA TYR A 24 16.26 19.24 16.67
C TYR A 24 16.85 20.23 15.67
N GLU A 25 17.34 19.71 14.54
CA GLU A 25 17.93 20.49 13.44
C GLU A 25 16.95 21.49 12.80
N ASP A 26 15.63 21.23 12.87
CA ASP A 26 14.60 22.12 12.36
C ASP A 26 14.42 23.38 13.19
N LEU A 27 14.75 23.32 14.48
CA LEU A 27 14.70 24.45 15.38
C LEU A 27 15.98 25.31 15.36
N ALA A 28 17.11 24.75 14.93
CA ALA A 28 18.36 25.48 14.91
C ALA A 28 18.28 26.73 14.02
N GLY A 29 18.62 27.88 14.57
CA GLY A 29 18.64 29.16 13.85
C GLY A 29 17.26 29.77 13.54
N THR A 30 16.17 29.28 14.16
CA THR A 30 14.81 29.75 13.84
C THR A 30 14.28 30.84 14.76
N GLY A 31 14.92 31.09 15.89
CA GLY A 31 14.41 31.99 16.92
C GLY A 31 13.20 31.44 17.70
N ILE A 32 12.79 30.19 17.47
CA ILE A 32 11.74 29.54 18.23
C ILE A 32 12.37 28.96 19.52
N TYR A 33 11.87 29.40 20.64
CA TYR A 33 12.32 29.01 21.98
C TYR A 33 11.08 28.68 22.85
N LYS A 34 11.34 28.17 24.03
CA LYS A 34 10.29 27.91 25.00
C LYS A 34 9.54 29.24 25.28
N ASP A 35 8.20 29.15 25.28
CA ASP A 35 7.30 30.27 25.52
C ASP A 35 7.34 31.37 24.40
N ALA A 36 7.84 31.03 23.20
CA ALA A 36 7.75 31.91 22.04
C ALA A 36 6.28 32.10 21.63
N GLU A 37 5.94 33.33 21.26
CA GLU A 37 4.62 33.71 20.75
C GLU A 37 4.69 33.91 19.23
N MET A 38 3.78 33.29 18.50
CA MET A 38 3.57 33.52 17.09
C MET A 38 2.12 33.21 16.70
N SER A 39 1.64 33.80 15.60
CA SER A 39 0.32 33.42 15.08
C SER A 39 0.31 31.98 14.59
N GLU A 40 -0.86 31.37 14.62
CA GLU A 40 -1.09 30.00 14.13
C GLU A 40 -0.65 29.86 12.68
N ASP A 41 -1.04 30.78 11.81
CA ASP A 41 -0.64 30.79 10.39
C ASP A 41 0.87 30.87 10.20
N ALA A 42 1.56 31.71 10.99
CA ALA A 42 3.02 31.81 10.95
C ALA A 42 3.69 30.51 11.38
N PHE A 43 3.15 29.85 12.43
CA PHE A 43 3.63 28.56 12.89
C PHE A 43 3.49 27.47 11.81
N PHE A 44 2.30 27.34 11.20
CA PHE A 44 2.07 26.34 10.16
C PHE A 44 2.88 26.61 8.90
N HIS A 45 3.01 27.87 8.52
CA HIS A 45 3.89 28.23 7.40
C HIS A 45 5.33 27.83 7.67
N TRP A 46 5.85 28.15 8.84
CA TRP A 46 7.20 27.79 9.27
C TRP A 46 7.39 26.27 9.31
N LEU A 47 6.45 25.54 9.91
CA LEU A 47 6.49 24.08 10.01
C LEU A 47 6.54 23.42 8.63
N LYS A 48 5.69 23.88 7.70
CA LYS A 48 5.64 23.44 6.33
C LYS A 48 6.97 23.66 5.60
N VAL A 49 7.56 24.85 5.70
CA VAL A 49 8.85 25.18 5.09
C VAL A 49 9.96 24.24 5.58
N ARG A 50 9.93 23.85 6.84
CA ARG A 50 10.95 22.97 7.44
C ARG A 50 10.72 21.49 7.14
N GLN A 51 9.49 21.03 7.17
CA GLN A 51 9.18 19.61 6.97
C GLN A 51 9.16 19.21 5.50
N TYR A 52 8.63 20.05 4.61
CA TYR A 52 8.37 19.70 3.21
C TYR A 52 9.60 19.18 2.44
N PRO A 53 10.77 19.82 2.43
CA PRO A 53 11.92 19.35 1.66
C PRO A 53 12.38 17.95 2.08
N ARG A 54 12.33 17.67 3.39
CA ARG A 54 12.72 16.36 3.92
C ARG A 54 11.68 15.28 3.62
N ALA A 55 10.40 15.61 3.76
CA ALA A 55 9.31 14.70 3.42
C ALA A 55 9.36 14.33 1.94
N LEU A 56 9.58 15.32 1.07
CA LEU A 56 9.74 15.11 -0.37
C LEU A 56 10.95 14.21 -0.68
N ASN A 57 12.12 14.53 -0.13
CA ASN A 57 13.32 13.71 -0.33
C ASN A 57 13.12 12.26 0.14
N GLN A 58 12.44 12.06 1.25
CA GLN A 58 12.13 10.73 1.76
C GLN A 58 11.18 9.97 0.84
N ALA A 59 10.16 10.62 0.32
CA ALA A 59 9.21 10.01 -0.63
C ALA A 59 9.89 9.67 -1.96
N VAL A 60 10.71 10.56 -2.51
CA VAL A 60 11.52 10.30 -3.71
C VAL A 60 12.47 9.12 -3.50
N ALA A 61 13.13 9.04 -2.34
CA ALA A 61 14.00 7.91 -2.01
C ALA A 61 13.23 6.58 -1.89
N MET A 62 11.94 6.60 -1.52
CA MET A 62 11.10 5.40 -1.54
C MET A 62 10.81 4.97 -2.98
N LEU A 63 10.39 5.91 -3.84
CA LEU A 63 10.09 5.65 -5.25
C LEU A 63 11.32 5.18 -6.05
N ALA A 64 12.51 5.68 -5.71
CA ALA A 64 13.77 5.24 -6.32
C ALA A 64 14.11 3.76 -6.03
N ARG A 65 13.56 3.19 -4.95
CA ARG A 65 13.80 1.77 -4.59
C ARG A 65 12.80 0.82 -5.22
N ARG A 66 11.54 1.20 -5.28
CA ARG A 66 10.45 0.41 -5.89
C ARG A 66 9.22 1.30 -6.12
N PRO A 67 8.33 0.89 -7.02
CA PRO A 67 7.01 1.51 -7.12
C PRO A 67 6.30 1.51 -5.75
N CYS A 68 5.65 2.61 -5.41
CA CYS A 68 4.85 2.78 -4.20
C CYS A 68 3.52 3.42 -4.56
N SER A 69 2.49 3.10 -3.79
CA SER A 69 1.22 3.83 -3.86
C SER A 69 1.27 5.12 -3.04
N SER A 70 0.33 6.03 -3.30
CA SER A 70 0.13 7.25 -2.50
C SER A 70 -0.11 6.91 -1.03
N GLY A 71 -0.91 5.87 -0.74
CA GLY A 71 -1.18 5.39 0.61
C GLY A 71 0.06 4.83 1.31
N GLU A 72 0.98 4.15 0.61
CA GLU A 72 2.24 3.69 1.19
C GLU A 72 3.16 4.88 1.55
N ILE A 73 3.23 5.91 0.70
CA ILE A 73 3.98 7.15 0.96
C ILE A 73 3.37 7.88 2.15
N THR A 74 2.06 8.14 2.14
CA THR A 74 1.32 8.77 3.23
C THR A 74 1.56 8.06 4.55
N SER A 75 1.36 6.75 4.59
CA SER A 75 1.58 5.93 5.80
C SER A 75 3.02 6.00 6.29
N ARG A 76 3.99 6.05 5.40
CA ARG A 76 5.40 6.17 5.78
C ARG A 76 5.73 7.53 6.37
N LEU A 77 5.28 8.60 5.71
CA LEU A 77 5.51 9.97 6.17
C LEU A 77 4.79 10.25 7.50
N SER A 78 3.55 9.77 7.67
CA SER A 78 2.82 9.87 8.94
C SER A 78 3.55 9.20 10.10
N ARG A 79 4.14 8.02 9.88
CA ARG A 79 4.99 7.34 10.88
C ARG A 79 6.24 8.15 11.24
N HIS A 80 6.73 8.98 10.33
CA HIS A 80 7.81 9.92 10.59
C HIS A 80 7.32 11.25 11.17
N ARG A 81 6.01 11.34 11.48
CA ARG A 81 5.37 12.48 12.14
C ARG A 81 5.39 13.79 11.34
N TYR A 82 5.41 13.68 10.01
CA TYR A 82 5.09 14.83 9.18
C TYR A 82 3.61 15.16 9.29
N THR A 83 3.27 16.44 9.18
CA THR A 83 1.86 16.89 9.23
C THR A 83 1.09 16.45 7.99
N SER A 84 -0.24 16.36 8.11
CA SER A 84 -1.14 16.00 6.99
C SER A 84 -0.95 16.92 5.80
N GLU A 85 -0.88 18.22 6.04
CA GLU A 85 -0.72 19.25 5.00
C GLU A 85 0.59 19.09 4.23
N VAL A 86 1.68 18.76 4.94
CA VAL A 86 2.98 18.49 4.30
C VAL A 86 2.92 17.22 3.46
N ILE A 87 2.25 16.17 3.98
CA ILE A 87 2.11 14.89 3.26
C ILE A 87 1.29 15.08 1.99
N GLU A 88 0.16 15.78 2.07
CA GLU A 88 -0.69 16.09 0.92
C GLU A 88 0.06 16.88 -0.16
N LEU A 89 0.85 17.87 0.24
CA LEU A 89 1.68 18.63 -0.69
C LEU A 89 2.75 17.75 -1.38
N VAL A 90 3.35 16.82 -0.64
CA VAL A 90 4.32 15.88 -1.20
C VAL A 90 3.64 14.96 -2.20
N VAL A 91 2.51 14.36 -1.84
CA VAL A 91 1.74 13.47 -2.73
C VAL A 91 1.33 14.23 -3.99
N TYR A 92 0.71 15.40 -3.85
CA TYR A 92 0.31 16.25 -4.96
C TYR A 92 1.49 16.59 -5.91
N LYS A 93 2.66 16.94 -5.33
CA LYS A 93 3.86 17.24 -6.12
C LYS A 93 4.32 16.03 -6.93
N LEU A 94 4.35 14.84 -6.31
CA LEU A 94 4.79 13.62 -6.97
C LEU A 94 3.82 13.18 -8.08
N GLU A 95 2.52 13.34 -7.88
CA GLU A 95 1.49 13.07 -8.89
C GLU A 95 1.60 14.04 -10.07
N LYS A 96 1.72 15.35 -9.78
CA LYS A 96 1.90 16.38 -10.81
C LYS A 96 3.14 16.13 -11.68
N GLU A 97 4.21 15.65 -11.09
CA GLU A 97 5.46 15.28 -11.78
C GLU A 97 5.43 13.88 -12.41
N LYS A 98 4.29 13.19 -12.32
CA LYS A 98 4.09 11.82 -12.83
C LYS A 98 5.06 10.79 -12.24
N LEU A 99 5.62 11.07 -11.06
CA LEU A 99 6.46 10.15 -10.30
C LEU A 99 5.60 9.17 -9.47
N LEU A 100 4.35 9.52 -9.25
CA LEU A 100 3.35 8.74 -8.51
C LEU A 100 2.09 8.62 -9.36
N ASN A 101 1.62 7.39 -9.54
CA ASN A 101 0.38 7.10 -10.26
C ASN A 101 -0.22 5.81 -9.68
N ASP A 102 -1.28 5.94 -8.90
CA ASP A 102 -1.92 4.82 -8.23
C ASP A 102 -2.62 3.85 -9.19
N MET A 103 -3.11 4.34 -10.34
CA MET A 103 -3.70 3.47 -11.35
C MET A 103 -2.64 2.57 -12.02
N ASP A 104 -1.51 3.14 -12.39
CA ASP A 104 -0.39 2.36 -12.93
C ASP A 104 0.15 1.37 -11.90
N PHE A 105 0.24 1.80 -10.65
CA PHE A 105 0.62 0.92 -9.53
C PHE A 105 -0.36 -0.26 -9.39
N CYS A 106 -1.69 0.00 -9.44
CA CYS A 106 -2.73 -1.03 -9.40
C CYS A 106 -2.54 -2.06 -10.52
N ASN A 107 -2.42 -1.58 -11.76
CA ASN A 107 -2.27 -2.44 -12.94
C ASN A 107 -1.03 -3.33 -12.82
N GLN A 108 0.11 -2.75 -12.46
CA GLN A 108 1.36 -3.50 -12.26
C GLN A 108 1.24 -4.51 -11.12
N TRP A 109 0.62 -4.14 -9.99
CA TRP A 109 0.42 -5.02 -8.84
C TRP A 109 -0.47 -6.20 -9.19
N ILE A 110 -1.59 -5.96 -9.87
CA ILE A 110 -2.52 -7.00 -10.33
C ILE A 110 -1.78 -8.00 -11.22
N GLN A 111 -1.09 -7.55 -12.25
CA GLN A 111 -0.33 -8.42 -13.17
C GLN A 111 0.75 -9.22 -12.43
N TYR A 112 1.51 -8.57 -11.57
CA TYR A 112 2.54 -9.22 -10.77
C TYR A 112 1.96 -10.33 -9.87
N ARG A 113 0.83 -10.07 -9.21
CA ARG A 113 0.21 -11.04 -8.29
C ARG A 113 -0.51 -12.17 -9.02
N LEU A 114 -1.18 -11.88 -10.14
CA LEU A 114 -1.76 -12.91 -11.01
C LEU A 114 -0.67 -13.87 -11.53
N ASN A 115 0.46 -13.35 -11.96
CA ASN A 115 1.59 -14.17 -12.40
C ASN A 115 2.16 -15.06 -11.28
N ARG A 116 2.02 -14.66 -10.02
CA ARG A 116 2.35 -15.48 -8.85
C ARG A 116 1.23 -16.43 -8.42
N GLY A 117 0.12 -16.46 -9.15
CA GLY A 117 -1.00 -17.36 -8.91
C GLY A 117 -1.89 -16.95 -7.74
N TYR A 118 -1.96 -15.65 -7.42
CA TYR A 118 -2.95 -15.14 -6.48
C TYR A 118 -4.22 -14.72 -7.22
N GLY A 119 -5.37 -14.97 -6.63
CA GLY A 119 -6.67 -14.64 -7.18
C GLY A 119 -7.15 -13.22 -6.79
N PRO A 120 -8.24 -12.75 -7.44
CA PRO A 120 -8.72 -11.38 -7.30
C PRO A 120 -8.98 -10.95 -5.86
N ALA A 121 -9.56 -11.81 -5.02
CA ALA A 121 -9.91 -11.44 -3.65
C ALA A 121 -8.69 -11.11 -2.77
N VAL A 122 -7.58 -11.85 -2.93
CA VAL A 122 -6.32 -11.55 -2.23
C VAL A 122 -5.71 -10.27 -2.77
N ILE A 123 -5.69 -10.09 -4.10
CA ILE A 123 -5.10 -8.91 -4.74
C ILE A 123 -5.85 -7.63 -4.33
N ARG A 124 -7.19 -7.64 -4.36
CA ARG A 124 -8.03 -6.52 -3.91
C ARG A 124 -7.75 -6.17 -2.45
N ARG A 125 -7.63 -7.16 -1.58
CA ARG A 125 -7.28 -6.94 -0.16
C ARG A 125 -5.89 -6.30 0.00
N GLU A 126 -4.90 -6.76 -0.77
CA GLU A 126 -3.55 -6.20 -0.75
C GLU A 126 -3.52 -4.74 -1.23
N LEU A 127 -4.23 -4.41 -2.32
CA LEU A 127 -4.33 -3.04 -2.83
C LEU A 127 -5.00 -2.11 -1.80
N ARG A 128 -6.07 -2.55 -1.14
CA ARG A 128 -6.68 -1.80 -0.03
C ARG A 128 -5.69 -1.56 1.11
N SER A 129 -4.91 -2.58 1.48
CA SER A 129 -3.90 -2.44 2.54
C SER A 129 -2.76 -1.48 2.16
N LYS A 130 -2.61 -1.19 0.88
CA LYS A 130 -1.67 -0.20 0.33
C LYS A 130 -2.29 1.19 0.21
N GLY A 131 -3.52 1.36 0.69
CA GLY A 131 -4.21 2.65 0.73
C GLY A 131 -4.81 3.07 -0.61
N ILE A 132 -5.02 2.14 -1.55
CA ILE A 132 -5.70 2.43 -2.81
C ILE A 132 -7.22 2.47 -2.58
N ALA A 133 -7.89 3.47 -3.15
CA ALA A 133 -9.33 3.63 -3.09
C ALA A 133 -10.06 2.47 -3.79
N GLN A 134 -11.24 2.09 -3.26
CA GLN A 134 -11.98 0.94 -3.77
C GLN A 134 -12.40 1.13 -5.23
N GLU A 135 -12.83 2.33 -5.60
CA GLU A 135 -13.26 2.67 -6.96
C GLU A 135 -12.13 2.50 -7.97
N MET A 136 -10.91 2.87 -7.58
CA MET A 136 -9.73 2.69 -8.43
C MET A 136 -9.37 1.21 -8.59
N ILE A 137 -9.48 0.42 -7.51
CA ILE A 137 -9.28 -1.03 -7.56
C ILE A 137 -10.29 -1.68 -8.51
N ASP A 138 -11.56 -1.28 -8.44
CA ASP A 138 -12.60 -1.82 -9.29
C ASP A 138 -12.36 -1.48 -10.76
N THR A 139 -12.06 -0.22 -11.07
CA THR A 139 -11.67 0.23 -12.42
C THR A 139 -10.46 -0.54 -12.96
N ALA A 140 -9.44 -0.76 -12.14
CA ALA A 140 -8.27 -1.52 -12.55
C ALA A 140 -8.59 -2.99 -12.84
N PHE A 141 -9.51 -3.59 -12.09
CA PHE A 141 -9.95 -4.97 -12.33
C PHE A 141 -10.89 -5.11 -13.55
N ASP A 142 -11.69 -4.09 -13.88
CA ASP A 142 -12.53 -4.09 -15.07
C ASP A 142 -11.71 -4.17 -16.37
N SER A 143 -10.46 -3.68 -16.33
CA SER A 143 -9.52 -3.79 -17.45
C SER A 143 -8.81 -5.15 -17.53
N VAL A 144 -8.95 -6.00 -16.50
CA VAL A 144 -8.32 -7.34 -16.47
C VAL A 144 -9.29 -8.35 -17.11
N ASN A 145 -8.84 -9.02 -18.17
CA ASN A 145 -9.61 -10.10 -18.77
C ASN A 145 -9.84 -11.24 -17.74
N GLU A 146 -11.09 -11.58 -17.47
CA GLU A 146 -11.47 -12.66 -16.54
C GLU A 146 -10.85 -14.01 -16.92
N GLU A 147 -10.64 -14.26 -18.22
CA GLU A 147 -10.00 -15.48 -18.73
C GLU A 147 -8.59 -15.66 -18.19
N VAL A 148 -7.82 -14.57 -18.03
CA VAL A 148 -6.44 -14.65 -17.48
C VAL A 148 -6.45 -15.19 -16.05
N GLY A 149 -7.47 -14.82 -15.27
CA GLY A 149 -7.65 -15.32 -13.90
C GLY A 149 -7.97 -16.82 -13.88
N LEU A 150 -8.82 -17.28 -14.80
CA LEU A 150 -9.22 -18.68 -14.92
C LEU A 150 -8.05 -19.56 -15.36
N ASP A 151 -7.32 -19.16 -16.38
CA ASP A 151 -6.14 -19.91 -16.89
C ASP A 151 -5.08 -20.12 -15.80
N LYS A 152 -4.84 -19.10 -14.98
CA LYS A 152 -3.91 -19.21 -13.84
C LYS A 152 -4.43 -20.18 -12.78
N ALA A 153 -5.73 -20.15 -12.48
CA ALA A 153 -6.36 -21.08 -11.55
C ALA A 153 -6.27 -22.52 -12.06
N GLU A 154 -6.53 -22.77 -13.36
CA GLU A 154 -6.42 -24.08 -13.97
C GLU A 154 -4.97 -24.61 -13.94
N SER A 155 -4.00 -23.77 -14.29
CA SER A 155 -2.57 -24.15 -14.21
C SER A 155 -2.16 -24.58 -12.80
N LEU A 156 -2.64 -23.85 -11.79
CA LEU A 156 -2.38 -24.18 -10.38
C LEU A 156 -3.09 -25.46 -9.95
N ALA A 157 -4.36 -25.62 -10.34
CA ALA A 157 -5.13 -26.84 -10.08
C ALA A 157 -4.45 -28.05 -10.68
N ARG A 158 -4.03 -27.97 -11.94
CA ARG A 158 -3.32 -29.05 -12.63
C ARG A 158 -2.02 -29.44 -11.91
N LYS A 159 -1.19 -28.47 -11.52
CA LYS A 159 0.04 -28.74 -10.76
C LYS A 159 -0.24 -29.40 -9.42
N ALA A 160 -1.30 -28.99 -8.73
CA ALA A 160 -1.68 -29.60 -7.45
C ALA A 160 -2.26 -30.99 -7.64
N TRP A 161 -3.02 -31.21 -8.71
CA TRP A 161 -3.61 -32.50 -9.06
C TRP A 161 -2.57 -33.56 -9.41
N ILE A 162 -1.56 -33.22 -10.19
CA ILE A 162 -0.43 -34.12 -10.55
C ILE A 162 0.35 -34.55 -9.31
N ARG A 163 0.44 -33.69 -8.30
CA ARG A 163 1.17 -33.98 -7.03
C ARG A 163 0.39 -34.80 -6.01
N ARG A 164 -0.86 -35.17 -6.31
CA ARG A 164 -1.65 -36.02 -5.39
C ARG A 164 -1.03 -37.41 -5.29
N LYS A 165 -1.25 -38.07 -4.14
CA LYS A 165 -0.86 -39.47 -3.98
C LYS A 165 -1.79 -40.36 -4.82
N PRO A 166 -1.29 -41.42 -5.48
CA PRO A 166 -2.12 -42.33 -6.28
C PRO A 166 -3.30 -42.94 -5.49
N ASP A 167 -3.07 -43.29 -4.24
CA ASP A 167 -4.05 -43.98 -3.36
C ASP A 167 -4.96 -42.96 -2.61
N GLU A 168 -4.86 -41.66 -2.89
CA GLU A 168 -5.68 -40.67 -2.20
C GLU A 168 -7.10 -40.65 -2.76
N ASP A 169 -8.09 -40.66 -1.85
CA ASP A 169 -9.50 -40.50 -2.19
C ASP A 169 -9.72 -39.24 -3.05
N LEU A 170 -10.32 -39.41 -4.21
CA LEU A 170 -10.60 -38.34 -5.19
C LEU A 170 -11.39 -37.19 -4.57
N ARG A 171 -12.34 -37.48 -3.68
CA ARG A 171 -13.14 -36.47 -2.99
C ARG A 171 -12.26 -35.59 -2.10
N LYS A 172 -11.33 -36.20 -1.35
CA LYS A 172 -10.38 -35.48 -0.51
C LYS A 172 -9.40 -34.66 -1.35
N SER A 173 -8.93 -35.21 -2.46
CA SER A 173 -8.04 -34.52 -3.40
C SER A 173 -8.73 -33.27 -3.99
N ARG A 174 -9.99 -33.37 -4.45
CA ARG A 174 -10.78 -32.23 -4.92
C ARG A 174 -10.90 -31.15 -3.84
N GLN A 175 -11.25 -31.51 -2.62
CA GLN A 175 -11.37 -30.55 -1.50
C GLN A 175 -10.05 -29.83 -1.21
N LYS A 176 -8.92 -30.54 -1.27
CA LYS A 176 -7.59 -29.93 -1.08
C LYS A 176 -7.25 -28.91 -2.16
N VAL A 177 -7.47 -29.26 -3.44
CA VAL A 177 -7.20 -28.37 -4.58
C VAL A 177 -8.11 -27.14 -4.54
N ILE A 178 -9.42 -27.33 -4.34
CA ILE A 178 -10.37 -26.22 -4.23
C ILE A 178 -9.99 -25.33 -3.04
N GLY A 179 -9.76 -25.90 -1.86
CA GLY A 179 -9.36 -25.15 -0.67
C GLY A 179 -8.05 -24.38 -0.83
N MET A 180 -7.09 -24.93 -1.59
CA MET A 180 -5.85 -24.24 -1.94
C MET A 180 -6.12 -23.01 -2.82
N LEU A 181 -6.97 -23.12 -3.86
CA LEU A 181 -7.31 -22.02 -4.76
C LEU A 181 -8.11 -20.92 -4.03
N VAL A 182 -9.06 -21.32 -3.18
CA VAL A 182 -9.84 -20.36 -2.37
C VAL A 182 -8.91 -19.58 -1.42
N ARG A 183 -7.97 -20.24 -0.74
CA ARG A 183 -6.97 -19.54 0.09
C ARG A 183 -6.07 -18.59 -0.71
N LYS A 184 -5.86 -18.89 -2.00
CA LYS A 184 -5.14 -17.99 -2.93
C LYS A 184 -5.98 -16.83 -3.43
N GLY A 185 -7.30 -16.80 -3.10
CA GLY A 185 -8.20 -15.68 -3.42
C GLY A 185 -9.01 -15.85 -4.70
N TYR A 186 -9.10 -17.06 -5.23
CA TYR A 186 -10.06 -17.37 -6.30
C TYR A 186 -11.46 -17.59 -5.70
N SER A 187 -12.50 -17.28 -6.48
CA SER A 187 -13.87 -17.56 -6.08
C SER A 187 -14.08 -19.08 -5.97
N TRP A 188 -15.11 -19.48 -5.20
CA TRP A 188 -15.45 -20.91 -5.08
C TRP A 188 -15.80 -21.52 -6.45
N ASP A 189 -16.52 -20.78 -7.30
CA ASP A 189 -16.93 -21.26 -8.62
C ASP A 189 -15.73 -21.40 -9.56
N THR A 190 -14.83 -20.42 -9.59
CA THR A 190 -13.57 -20.50 -10.33
C THR A 190 -12.70 -21.67 -9.83
N ALA A 191 -12.62 -21.86 -8.53
CA ALA A 191 -11.83 -22.95 -7.94
C ALA A 191 -12.40 -24.33 -8.28
N ARG A 192 -13.73 -24.49 -8.29
CA ARG A 192 -14.43 -25.73 -8.71
C ARG A 192 -14.23 -26.01 -10.19
N ALA A 193 -14.44 -24.98 -11.04
CA ALA A 193 -14.25 -25.10 -12.49
C ALA A 193 -12.81 -25.50 -12.83
N ALA A 194 -11.83 -24.84 -12.25
CA ALA A 194 -10.41 -25.15 -12.44
C ALA A 194 -10.03 -26.55 -11.94
N CYS A 195 -10.59 -26.99 -10.81
CA CYS A 195 -10.36 -28.34 -10.29
C CYS A 195 -10.94 -29.41 -11.24
N LYS A 196 -12.18 -29.21 -11.74
CA LYS A 196 -12.83 -30.11 -12.69
C LYS A 196 -12.07 -30.18 -14.02
N SER A 197 -11.60 -29.04 -14.54
CA SER A 197 -10.78 -28.98 -15.74
C SER A 197 -9.46 -29.76 -15.56
N ALA A 198 -8.80 -29.59 -14.40
CA ALA A 198 -7.56 -30.30 -14.11
C ALA A 198 -7.74 -31.84 -13.99
N GLU A 199 -8.88 -32.28 -13.46
CA GLU A 199 -9.22 -33.69 -13.34
C GLU A 199 -9.46 -34.35 -14.72
N ASN A 200 -10.15 -33.65 -15.63
CA ASN A 200 -10.52 -34.19 -16.95
C ASN A 200 -9.36 -34.22 -17.95
N LYS A 201 -8.30 -33.45 -17.73
CA LYS A 201 -7.15 -33.34 -18.63
C LYS A 201 -5.96 -34.24 -18.26
N LEU A 202 -6.15 -35.12 -17.29
CA LEU A 202 -5.15 -36.10 -16.78
C LEU A 202 -5.67 -37.52 -16.82
#